data_58b58ab0ad256612e40f42a2fb7184e2
#
_entry.id   58b58ab0ad256612e40f42a2fb7184e2
#
_cell.length_a   1.000
_cell.length_b   1.000
_cell.length_c   1.000
_cell.angle_alpha   90.00
_cell.angle_beta   90.00
_cell.angle_gamma   90.00
#
_symmetry.space_group_name_H-M   'P 1'
#
loop_
_entity.id
_entity.type
_entity.pdbx_description
1 polymer ?
#
loop_
_entity_poly.entity_id
_entity_poly.type
_entity_poly.pdbx_seq_one_letter_code
_entity_poly.pdbx_strand_id
1 'polypeptide(L)'
;MNTGSKRLIRLYTYAMSPFAAKVHCFLLYKGLDFECFYINPLRVKQDLPVGRQIPVVRIGDECRADSTPIGLWLDERFPDQPRLLPAEGPERERLLAIDTWVSNCLIPGSFRSYPGDGIDHILNGWKLSHVMANTAQGGLPLWLRAAWPLLITRVGFVRRLVALADDGLPVRESKLKLYDEFLAHLGDGPFLGGRDEPSLPDLAAYPQFALYYITGFRGGEDILERPALMEWLGRMRPYVDRNPPMVPAAVCTRDLP
;
A
#
# COMPACT_ATOMS: atom_id res chain seq x y z
N MET A 1 -17.62 22.86 29.01
CA MET A 1 -16.76 21.72 28.65
C MET A 1 -17.38 21.09 27.41
N ASN A 2 -16.86 21.41 26.24
CA ASN A 2 -17.40 20.95 24.97
C ASN A 2 -16.73 19.60 24.68
N THR A 3 -17.38 18.49 25.02
CA THR A 3 -16.97 17.16 24.60
C THR A 3 -17.22 17.05 23.10
N GLY A 4 -16.28 17.59 22.33
CA GLY A 4 -16.32 17.44 20.89
C GLY A 4 -16.36 15.95 20.57
N SER A 5 -17.49 15.49 20.04
CA SER A 5 -17.62 14.15 19.48
C SER A 5 -16.43 13.91 18.55
N LYS A 6 -15.50 13.04 18.98
CA LYS A 6 -14.30 12.68 18.20
C LYS A 6 -14.84 12.17 16.85
N ARG A 7 -14.69 12.95 15.78
CA ARG A 7 -15.24 12.60 14.46
C ARG A 7 -14.58 11.30 14.02
N LEU A 8 -15.37 10.24 13.90
CA LEU A 8 -14.89 8.94 13.48
C LEU A 8 -14.27 9.04 12.07
N ILE A 9 -13.01 8.67 11.96
CA ILE A 9 -12.32 8.53 10.68
C ILE A 9 -12.52 7.10 10.20
N ARG A 10 -12.97 6.94 8.96
CA ARG A 10 -13.16 5.62 8.34
C ARG A 10 -12.39 5.52 7.03
N LEU A 11 -11.53 4.51 6.93
CA LEU A 11 -10.81 4.13 5.72
C LEU A 11 -11.55 2.98 5.02
N TYR A 12 -12.07 3.25 3.83
CA TYR A 12 -12.65 2.22 2.96
C TYR A 12 -11.53 1.58 2.14
N THR A 13 -11.37 0.28 2.29
CA THR A 13 -10.19 -0.44 1.81
C THR A 13 -10.50 -1.85 1.32
N TYR A 14 -9.57 -2.47 0.62
CA TYR A 14 -9.36 -3.91 0.59
C TYR A 14 -8.11 -4.25 1.39
N ALA A 15 -8.08 -5.39 2.06
CA ALA A 15 -6.82 -5.94 2.53
C ALA A 15 -5.88 -6.12 1.34
N MET A 16 -4.59 -5.82 1.53
CA MET A 16 -3.55 -5.85 0.50
C MET A 16 -3.71 -4.83 -0.65
N SER A 17 -4.68 -3.91 -0.58
CA SER A 17 -4.70 -2.82 -1.56
C SER A 17 -3.50 -1.89 -1.32
N PRO A 18 -2.55 -1.77 -2.26
CA PRO A 18 -1.33 -1.00 -2.04
C PRO A 18 -1.62 0.49 -1.83
N PHE A 19 -2.58 1.05 -2.57
CA PHE A 19 -2.99 2.44 -2.42
C PHE A 19 -3.74 2.71 -1.11
N ALA A 20 -4.51 1.73 -0.60
CA ALA A 20 -5.17 1.87 0.69
C ALA A 20 -4.20 1.63 1.86
N ALA A 21 -3.24 0.72 1.71
CA ALA A 21 -2.16 0.52 2.67
C ALA A 21 -1.29 1.77 2.85
N LYS A 22 -1.01 2.50 1.76
CA LYS A 22 -0.40 3.82 1.78
C LYS A 22 -1.16 4.79 2.70
N VAL A 23 -2.49 4.90 2.55
CA VAL A 23 -3.33 5.77 3.39
C VAL A 23 -3.41 5.27 4.84
N HIS A 24 -3.44 3.95 5.04
CA HIS A 24 -3.35 3.35 6.38
C HIS A 24 -2.08 3.84 7.11
N CYS A 25 -0.93 3.81 6.44
CA CYS A 25 0.33 4.34 6.99
C CYS A 25 0.25 5.85 7.27
N PHE A 26 -0.40 6.64 6.42
CA PHE A 26 -0.57 8.09 6.67
C PHE A 26 -1.36 8.37 7.95
N LEU A 27 -2.47 7.64 8.15
CA LEU A 27 -3.31 7.80 9.34
C LEU A 27 -2.57 7.40 10.62
N LEU A 28 -1.80 6.31 10.58
CA LEU A 28 -0.97 5.87 11.71
C LEU A 28 0.14 6.87 12.02
N TYR A 29 0.90 7.30 11.02
CA TYR A 29 1.98 8.27 11.20
C TYR A 29 1.49 9.58 11.82
N LYS A 30 0.31 10.03 11.42
CA LYS A 30 -0.33 11.21 12.02
C LYS A 30 -0.94 10.96 13.41
N GLY A 31 -0.88 9.74 13.94
CA GLY A 31 -1.46 9.41 15.23
C GLY A 31 -2.99 9.55 15.29
N LEU A 32 -3.67 9.38 14.17
CA LEU A 32 -5.11 9.52 14.06
C LEU A 32 -5.81 8.19 14.37
N ASP A 33 -6.86 8.22 15.21
CA ASP A 33 -7.71 7.06 15.43
C ASP A 33 -8.68 6.88 14.25
N PHE A 34 -8.72 5.69 13.69
CA PHE A 34 -9.59 5.37 12.55
C PHE A 34 -10.04 3.91 12.58
N GLU A 35 -11.06 3.60 11.81
CA GLU A 35 -11.52 2.23 11.53
C GLU A 35 -11.38 1.88 10.05
N CYS A 36 -11.05 0.62 9.77
CA CYS A 36 -11.04 0.09 8.41
C CYS A 36 -12.37 -0.54 8.06
N PHE A 37 -12.97 -0.12 6.94
CA PHE A 37 -14.13 -0.75 6.34
C PHE A 37 -13.70 -1.54 5.10
N TYR A 38 -13.70 -2.86 5.22
CA TYR A 38 -13.27 -3.75 4.14
C TYR A 38 -14.40 -3.98 3.14
N ILE A 39 -14.26 -3.40 1.97
CA ILE A 39 -15.23 -3.43 0.90
C ILE A 39 -15.34 -4.85 0.32
N ASN A 40 -16.57 -5.23 -0.05
CA ASN A 40 -16.78 -6.41 -0.86
C ASN A 40 -16.56 -6.06 -2.36
N PRO A 41 -15.63 -6.72 -3.07
CA PRO A 41 -15.35 -6.44 -4.47
C PRO A 41 -16.56 -6.64 -5.41
N LEU A 42 -17.55 -7.40 -4.98
CA LEU A 42 -18.81 -7.60 -5.72
C LEU A 42 -19.83 -6.48 -5.46
N ARG A 43 -19.61 -5.64 -4.43
CA ARG A 43 -20.54 -4.61 -3.95
C ARG A 43 -19.95 -3.22 -3.87
N VAL A 44 -18.88 -2.94 -4.61
CA VAL A 44 -18.11 -1.67 -4.55
C VAL A 44 -19.00 -0.43 -4.58
N LYS A 45 -20.00 -0.40 -5.47
CA LYS A 45 -20.92 0.74 -5.60
C LYS A 45 -21.84 0.96 -4.40
N GLN A 46 -22.12 -0.11 -3.64
CA GLN A 46 -23.01 -0.06 -2.47
C GLN A 46 -22.22 0.27 -1.20
N ASP A 47 -20.98 -0.19 -1.14
CA ASP A 47 -20.14 -0.08 0.05
C ASP A 47 -19.36 1.25 0.10
N LEU A 48 -19.06 1.87 -1.06
CA LEU A 48 -18.32 3.14 -1.12
C LEU A 48 -19.24 4.35 -0.96
N PRO A 49 -18.85 5.33 -0.11
CA PRO A 49 -19.61 6.57 0.05
C PRO A 49 -19.49 7.49 -1.16
N VAL A 50 -18.37 7.43 -1.89
CA VAL A 50 -18.10 8.23 -3.10
C VAL A 50 -17.28 7.43 -4.11
N GLY A 51 -17.45 7.70 -5.39
CA GLY A 51 -16.63 7.14 -6.46
C GLY A 51 -16.83 5.62 -6.66
N ARG A 52 -15.81 5.00 -7.25
CA ARG A 52 -15.78 3.55 -7.57
C ARG A 52 -14.42 2.92 -7.31
N GLN A 53 -13.51 3.66 -6.71
CA GLN A 53 -12.13 3.23 -6.46
C GLN A 53 -11.78 3.42 -4.99
N ILE A 54 -10.90 2.60 -4.49
CA ILE A 54 -10.30 2.71 -3.17
C ILE A 54 -8.86 3.19 -3.31
N PRO A 55 -8.31 3.84 -2.27
CA PRO A 55 -8.91 4.15 -0.97
C PRO A 55 -9.91 5.30 -1.01
N VAL A 56 -10.85 5.29 -0.05
CA VAL A 56 -11.65 6.45 0.32
C VAL A 56 -11.51 6.66 1.83
N VAL A 57 -11.32 7.90 2.26
CA VAL A 57 -11.38 8.30 3.67
C VAL A 57 -12.61 9.16 3.89
N ARG A 58 -13.36 8.86 4.96
CA ARG A 58 -14.49 9.67 5.44
C ARG A 58 -14.20 10.21 6.82
N ILE A 59 -14.42 11.51 7.03
CA ILE A 59 -14.29 12.22 8.30
C ILE A 59 -15.57 13.03 8.52
N GLY A 60 -16.46 12.53 9.38
CA GLY A 60 -17.82 13.09 9.50
C GLY A 60 -18.57 12.94 8.18
N ASP A 61 -18.97 14.06 7.57
CA ASP A 61 -19.72 14.09 6.30
C ASP A 61 -18.81 14.30 5.07
N GLU A 62 -17.53 14.59 5.28
CA GLU A 62 -16.57 14.81 4.21
C GLU A 62 -15.92 13.51 3.76
N CYS A 63 -15.78 13.33 2.45
CA CYS A 63 -15.12 12.18 1.84
C CYS A 63 -14.03 12.63 0.86
N ARG A 64 -12.90 11.92 0.88
CA ARG A 64 -11.83 12.06 -0.12
C ARG A 64 -11.46 10.69 -0.69
N ALA A 65 -11.23 10.67 -1.99
CA ALA A 65 -10.76 9.50 -2.72
C ALA A 65 -9.36 9.77 -3.27
N ASP A 66 -8.66 8.68 -3.62
CA ASP A 66 -7.29 8.67 -4.12
C ASP A 66 -6.23 8.96 -3.05
N SER A 67 -5.17 8.14 -3.05
CA SER A 67 -4.23 8.05 -1.93
C SER A 67 -3.40 9.31 -1.71
N THR A 68 -2.80 9.90 -2.76
CA THR A 68 -2.01 11.13 -2.63
C THR A 68 -2.88 12.34 -2.26
N PRO A 69 -4.02 12.61 -2.94
CA PRO A 69 -4.97 13.63 -2.51
C PRO A 69 -5.47 13.47 -1.07
N ILE A 70 -5.69 12.23 -0.60
CA ILE A 70 -6.03 11.96 0.80
C ILE A 70 -4.91 12.43 1.72
N GLY A 71 -3.64 12.09 1.42
CA GLY A 71 -2.49 12.50 2.22
C GLY A 71 -2.38 14.02 2.34
N LEU A 72 -2.52 14.74 1.23
CA LEU A 72 -2.50 16.21 1.21
C LEU A 72 -3.64 16.80 2.05
N TRP A 73 -4.85 16.27 1.90
CA TRP A 73 -6.00 16.69 2.68
C TRP A 73 -5.85 16.41 4.18
N LEU A 74 -5.22 15.30 4.57
CA LEU A 74 -4.92 15.00 5.96
C LEU A 74 -3.92 16.02 6.56
N ASP A 75 -2.93 16.48 5.80
CA ASP A 75 -2.00 17.52 6.24
C ASP A 75 -2.70 18.86 6.46
N GLU A 76 -3.64 19.22 5.59
CA GLU A 76 -4.44 20.45 5.72
C GLU A 76 -5.42 20.36 6.91
N ARG A 77 -6.04 19.19 7.08
CA ARG A 77 -7.10 18.97 8.08
C ARG A 77 -6.57 18.81 9.50
N PHE A 78 -5.36 18.29 9.64
CA PHE A 78 -4.70 18.01 10.91
C PHE A 78 -3.28 18.64 10.94
N PRO A 79 -3.20 19.99 10.94
CA PRO A 79 -1.92 20.69 10.88
C PRO A 79 -1.06 20.52 12.13
N ASP A 80 -1.67 20.20 13.28
CA ASP A 80 -1.00 19.98 14.56
C ASP A 80 -0.40 18.56 14.70
N GLN A 81 -0.69 17.68 13.77
CA GLN A 81 -0.16 16.30 13.72
C GLN A 81 1.10 16.26 12.82
N PRO A 82 1.96 15.23 12.97
CA PRO A 82 3.13 15.06 12.11
C PRO A 82 2.80 15.25 10.62
N ARG A 83 3.55 16.10 9.93
CA ARG A 83 3.30 16.42 8.52
C ARG A 83 3.85 15.31 7.62
N LEU A 84 3.07 14.96 6.61
CA LEU A 84 3.49 14.01 5.57
C LEU A 84 4.46 14.65 4.58
N LEU A 85 4.34 15.99 4.38
CA LEU A 85 5.17 16.77 3.48
C LEU A 85 5.49 18.15 4.08
N PRO A 86 6.62 18.77 3.68
CA PRO A 86 6.86 20.18 3.91
C PRO A 86 5.69 21.03 3.38
N ALA A 87 5.47 22.22 3.98
CA ALA A 87 4.37 23.09 3.58
C ALA A 87 4.49 23.50 2.11
N GLU A 88 5.69 23.90 1.68
CA GLU A 88 5.99 24.37 0.34
C GLU A 88 7.50 24.22 0.04
N GLY A 89 7.92 24.59 -1.15
CA GLY A 89 9.31 24.67 -1.55
C GLY A 89 9.82 23.44 -2.34
N PRO A 90 11.09 23.50 -2.80
CA PRO A 90 11.67 22.50 -3.69
C PRO A 90 11.70 21.09 -3.10
N GLU A 91 11.84 20.98 -1.79
CA GLU A 91 11.82 19.70 -1.08
C GLU A 91 10.45 19.01 -1.21
N ARG A 92 9.35 19.76 -1.05
CA ARG A 92 8.00 19.26 -1.23
C ARG A 92 7.81 18.71 -2.65
N GLU A 93 8.25 19.45 -3.66
CA GLU A 93 8.16 19.04 -5.06
C GLU A 93 8.94 17.76 -5.32
N ARG A 94 10.15 17.64 -4.78
CA ARG A 94 10.98 16.43 -4.87
C ARG A 94 10.28 15.23 -4.24
N LEU A 95 9.73 15.38 -3.04
CA LEU A 95 9.04 14.28 -2.35
C LEU A 95 7.74 13.87 -3.07
N LEU A 96 7.00 14.81 -3.65
CA LEU A 96 5.85 14.50 -4.50
C LEU A 96 6.25 13.77 -5.79
N ALA A 97 7.40 14.10 -6.36
CA ALA A 97 7.94 13.38 -7.51
C ALA A 97 8.29 11.93 -7.15
N ILE A 98 8.90 11.69 -5.98
CA ILE A 98 9.18 10.33 -5.48
C ILE A 98 7.86 9.58 -5.20
N ASP A 99 6.86 10.22 -4.59
CA ASP A 99 5.53 9.61 -4.38
C ASP A 99 4.85 9.26 -5.71
N THR A 100 5.02 10.10 -6.73
CA THR A 100 4.53 9.83 -8.08
C THR A 100 5.22 8.60 -8.67
N TRP A 101 6.53 8.45 -8.49
CA TRP A 101 7.27 7.25 -8.87
C TRP A 101 6.77 6.01 -8.11
N VAL A 102 6.57 6.09 -6.79
CA VAL A 102 5.99 4.98 -6.01
C VAL A 102 4.64 4.57 -6.59
N SER A 103 3.76 5.53 -6.90
CA SER A 103 2.41 5.28 -7.38
C SER A 103 2.35 4.75 -8.82
N ASN A 104 3.27 5.17 -9.69
CA ASN A 104 3.25 4.87 -11.13
C ASN A 104 4.27 3.82 -11.57
N CYS A 105 5.28 3.50 -10.74
CA CYS A 105 6.32 2.53 -11.05
C CYS A 105 6.38 1.40 -10.01
N LEU A 106 6.61 1.72 -8.73
CA LEU A 106 6.80 0.69 -7.69
C LEU A 106 5.53 -0.13 -7.47
N ILE A 107 4.38 0.50 -7.29
CA ILE A 107 3.09 -0.19 -7.08
C ILE A 107 2.71 -1.02 -8.32
N PRO A 108 2.69 -0.48 -9.55
CA PRO A 108 2.47 -1.27 -10.75
C PRO A 108 3.43 -2.45 -10.92
N GLY A 109 4.73 -2.23 -10.67
CA GLY A 109 5.75 -3.28 -10.71
C GLY A 109 5.48 -4.40 -9.71
N SER A 110 4.99 -4.07 -8.53
CA SER A 110 4.52 -5.07 -7.56
C SER A 110 3.40 -5.93 -8.13
N PHE A 111 2.39 -5.35 -8.79
CA PHE A 111 1.30 -6.11 -9.43
C PHE A 111 1.78 -7.00 -10.55
N ARG A 112 2.84 -6.60 -11.26
CA ARG A 112 3.49 -7.45 -12.28
C ARG A 112 4.21 -8.63 -11.65
N SER A 113 4.78 -8.44 -10.47
CA SER A 113 5.61 -9.43 -9.77
C SER A 113 4.82 -10.39 -8.84
N TYR A 114 3.70 -9.96 -8.24
CA TYR A 114 2.91 -10.75 -7.28
C TYR A 114 2.39 -12.08 -7.82
N PRO A 115 1.91 -12.17 -9.06
CA PRO A 115 1.45 -13.45 -9.56
C PRO A 115 2.55 -14.50 -9.58
N GLY A 116 3.81 -14.10 -9.82
CA GLY A 116 4.90 -15.04 -10.07
C GLY A 116 4.74 -15.78 -11.38
N ASP A 117 5.58 -16.76 -11.62
CA ASP A 117 5.55 -17.62 -12.81
C ASP A 117 5.20 -19.07 -12.45
N GLY A 118 4.55 -19.76 -13.36
CA GLY A 118 4.25 -21.18 -13.21
C GLY A 118 3.48 -21.53 -11.94
N ILE A 119 4.04 -22.42 -11.11
CA ILE A 119 3.39 -22.87 -9.85
C ILE A 119 3.31 -21.74 -8.81
N ASP A 120 4.24 -20.81 -8.82
CA ASP A 120 4.27 -19.69 -7.88
C ASP A 120 3.07 -18.77 -8.09
N HIS A 121 2.65 -18.58 -9.34
CA HIS A 121 1.41 -17.88 -9.67
C HIS A 121 0.19 -18.48 -8.96
N ILE A 122 0.07 -19.82 -8.96
CA ILE A 122 -1.05 -20.51 -8.31
C ILE A 122 -0.97 -20.34 -6.80
N LEU A 123 0.22 -20.56 -6.21
CA LEU A 123 0.41 -20.49 -4.77
C LEU A 123 0.22 -19.08 -4.21
N ASN A 124 0.78 -18.08 -4.88
CA ASN A 124 0.59 -16.68 -4.50
C ASN A 124 -0.88 -16.27 -4.69
N GLY A 125 -1.52 -16.67 -5.79
CA GLY A 125 -2.93 -16.41 -6.04
C GLY A 125 -3.84 -17.02 -4.98
N TRP A 126 -3.54 -18.21 -4.46
CA TRP A 126 -4.27 -18.82 -3.35
C TRP A 126 -4.12 -18.01 -2.05
N LYS A 127 -2.92 -17.55 -1.72
CA LYS A 127 -2.70 -16.67 -0.55
C LYS A 127 -3.54 -15.39 -0.68
N LEU A 128 -3.52 -14.73 -1.85
CA LEU A 128 -4.30 -13.52 -2.13
C LEU A 128 -5.81 -13.76 -1.99
N SER A 129 -6.30 -14.89 -2.54
CA SER A 129 -7.70 -15.30 -2.43
C SER A 129 -8.13 -15.48 -0.97
N HIS A 130 -7.29 -16.12 -0.16
CA HIS A 130 -7.56 -16.33 1.26
C HIS A 130 -7.69 -14.99 2.02
N VAL A 131 -6.79 -14.05 1.77
CA VAL A 131 -6.84 -12.71 2.37
C VAL A 131 -8.15 -12.00 2.03
N MET A 132 -8.50 -11.92 0.75
CA MET A 132 -9.71 -11.23 0.31
C MET A 132 -10.99 -11.88 0.87
N ALA A 133 -11.02 -13.21 0.92
CA ALA A 133 -12.19 -13.94 1.40
C ALA A 133 -12.45 -13.73 2.90
N ASN A 134 -11.39 -13.59 3.68
CA ASN A 134 -11.50 -13.47 5.14
C ASN A 134 -11.68 -12.02 5.62
N THR A 135 -11.49 -11.05 4.76
CA THR A 135 -11.60 -9.63 5.13
C THR A 135 -12.82 -8.93 4.52
N ALA A 136 -13.27 -9.33 3.34
CA ALA A 136 -14.39 -8.68 2.65
C ALA A 136 -15.70 -8.75 3.45
N GLN A 137 -16.41 -7.62 3.55
CA GLN A 137 -17.72 -7.54 4.19
C GLN A 137 -18.71 -8.52 3.54
N GLY A 138 -19.34 -9.38 4.37
CA GLY A 138 -20.26 -10.41 3.90
C GLY A 138 -19.61 -11.62 3.21
N GLY A 139 -18.27 -11.69 3.22
CA GLY A 139 -17.51 -12.80 2.63
C GLY A 139 -17.53 -12.85 1.11
N LEU A 140 -16.82 -13.82 0.54
CA LEU A 140 -16.79 -14.08 -0.90
C LEU A 140 -17.34 -15.49 -1.20
N PRO A 141 -18.07 -15.68 -2.31
CA PRO A 141 -18.53 -17.01 -2.75
C PRO A 141 -17.35 -17.99 -2.92
N LEU A 142 -17.55 -19.25 -2.54
CA LEU A 142 -16.51 -20.29 -2.63
C LEU A 142 -15.92 -20.45 -4.03
N TRP A 143 -16.78 -20.37 -5.06
CA TRP A 143 -16.32 -20.47 -6.45
C TRP A 143 -15.35 -19.33 -6.83
N LEU A 144 -15.61 -18.11 -6.33
CA LEU A 144 -14.71 -16.96 -6.58
C LEU A 144 -13.38 -17.14 -5.88
N ARG A 145 -13.40 -17.69 -4.66
CA ARG A 145 -12.17 -18.02 -3.92
C ARG A 145 -11.32 -19.03 -4.69
N ALA A 146 -11.95 -20.08 -5.22
CA ALA A 146 -11.27 -21.10 -6.00
C ALA A 146 -10.73 -20.58 -7.34
N ALA A 147 -11.48 -19.71 -8.01
CA ALA A 147 -11.11 -19.16 -9.31
C ALA A 147 -10.12 -17.98 -9.23
N TRP A 148 -9.94 -17.38 -8.06
CA TRP A 148 -9.17 -16.13 -7.90
C TRP A 148 -7.74 -16.19 -8.47
N PRO A 149 -6.93 -17.23 -8.27
CA PRO A 149 -5.61 -17.34 -8.87
C PRO A 149 -5.59 -17.13 -10.38
N LEU A 150 -6.66 -17.58 -11.06
CA LEU A 150 -6.81 -17.45 -12.51
C LEU A 150 -7.46 -16.14 -12.95
N LEU A 151 -8.18 -15.49 -12.03
CA LEU A 151 -8.95 -14.28 -12.33
C LEU A 151 -8.16 -13.00 -12.03
N ILE A 152 -7.25 -13.01 -11.06
CA ILE A 152 -6.56 -11.80 -10.58
C ILE A 152 -5.87 -11.03 -11.71
N THR A 153 -5.18 -11.73 -12.61
CA THR A 153 -4.51 -11.12 -13.76
C THR A 153 -5.46 -10.63 -14.84
N ARG A 154 -6.74 -11.06 -14.80
CA ARG A 154 -7.79 -10.67 -15.74
C ARG A 154 -8.63 -9.49 -15.24
N VAL A 155 -8.50 -9.11 -13.99
CA VAL A 155 -9.16 -7.91 -13.41
C VAL A 155 -8.68 -6.67 -14.15
N GLY A 156 -9.61 -5.87 -14.68
CA GLY A 156 -9.27 -4.73 -15.54
C GLY A 156 -8.35 -3.71 -14.90
N PHE A 157 -8.48 -3.50 -13.57
CA PHE A 157 -7.57 -2.64 -12.82
C PHE A 157 -6.14 -3.22 -12.77
N VAL A 158 -5.99 -4.51 -12.43
CA VAL A 158 -4.69 -5.21 -12.38
C VAL A 158 -4.03 -5.20 -13.75
N ARG A 159 -4.78 -5.51 -14.82
CA ARG A 159 -4.25 -5.45 -16.19
C ARG A 159 -3.70 -4.08 -16.58
N ARG A 160 -4.37 -3.00 -16.17
CA ARG A 160 -3.88 -1.63 -16.41
C ARG A 160 -2.58 -1.36 -15.67
N LEU A 161 -2.48 -1.76 -14.40
CA LEU A 161 -1.25 -1.59 -13.62
C LEU A 161 -0.10 -2.42 -14.20
N VAL A 162 -0.34 -3.66 -14.56
CA VAL A 162 0.68 -4.52 -15.21
C VAL A 162 1.16 -3.91 -16.52
N ALA A 163 0.24 -3.35 -17.33
CA ALA A 163 0.61 -2.68 -18.57
C ALA A 163 1.42 -1.39 -18.36
N LEU A 164 1.17 -0.65 -17.25
CA LEU A 164 1.99 0.50 -16.87
C LEU A 164 3.41 0.12 -16.45
N ALA A 165 3.56 -1.06 -15.85
CA ALA A 165 4.85 -1.58 -15.39
C ALA A 165 5.62 -2.36 -16.46
N ASP A 166 5.06 -2.49 -17.66
CA ASP A 166 5.71 -3.25 -18.73
C ASP A 166 6.81 -2.41 -19.40
N ASP A 167 8.05 -2.69 -18.99
CA ASP A 167 9.27 -2.06 -19.50
C ASP A 167 10.01 -2.94 -20.51
N GLY A 168 9.39 -4.05 -20.96
CA GLY A 168 9.97 -5.01 -21.89
C GLY A 168 11.02 -5.95 -21.28
N LEU A 169 11.36 -5.79 -19.99
CA LEU A 169 12.31 -6.64 -19.29
C LEU A 169 11.61 -7.89 -18.72
N PRO A 170 12.34 -8.99 -18.47
CA PRO A 170 11.87 -10.09 -17.65
C PRO A 170 11.39 -9.59 -16.27
N VAL A 171 10.35 -10.21 -15.70
CA VAL A 171 9.71 -9.77 -14.44
C VAL A 171 10.72 -9.58 -13.31
N ARG A 172 11.67 -10.52 -13.15
CA ARG A 172 12.69 -10.42 -12.10
C ARG A 172 13.63 -9.25 -12.32
N GLU A 173 14.07 -9.01 -13.55
CA GLU A 173 14.98 -7.90 -13.89
C GLU A 173 14.28 -6.54 -13.66
N SER A 174 13.03 -6.41 -14.12
CA SER A 174 12.21 -5.23 -13.86
C SER A 174 12.04 -4.95 -12.35
N LYS A 175 11.80 -5.99 -11.56
CA LYS A 175 11.71 -5.87 -10.10
C LYS A 175 13.01 -5.41 -9.46
N LEU A 176 14.14 -6.01 -9.84
CA LEU A 176 15.45 -5.63 -9.29
C LEU A 176 15.82 -4.18 -9.65
N LYS A 177 15.49 -3.75 -10.87
CA LYS A 177 15.61 -2.35 -11.29
C LYS A 177 14.83 -1.41 -10.40
N LEU A 178 13.56 -1.74 -10.04
CA LEU A 178 12.76 -0.93 -9.12
C LEU A 178 13.38 -0.85 -7.72
N TYR A 179 14.05 -1.91 -7.25
CA TYR A 179 14.76 -1.87 -5.97
C TYR A 179 15.98 -0.95 -6.04
N ASP A 180 16.73 -0.97 -7.14
CA ASP A 180 17.87 -0.10 -7.34
C ASP A 180 17.42 1.38 -7.50
N GLU A 181 16.31 1.64 -8.20
CA GLU A 181 15.69 2.97 -8.26
C GLU A 181 15.22 3.45 -6.87
N PHE A 182 14.61 2.56 -6.06
CA PHE A 182 14.25 2.89 -4.68
C PHE A 182 15.47 3.32 -3.86
N LEU A 183 16.56 2.59 -3.94
CA LEU A 183 17.81 2.92 -3.25
C LEU A 183 18.41 4.25 -3.74
N ALA A 184 18.28 4.55 -5.03
CA ALA A 184 18.67 5.85 -5.58
C ALA A 184 17.81 6.99 -5.01
N HIS A 185 16.51 6.77 -4.83
CA HIS A 185 15.63 7.74 -4.17
C HIS A 185 15.88 7.88 -2.66
N LEU A 186 16.35 6.82 -2.01
CA LEU A 186 16.78 6.86 -0.60
C LEU A 186 17.98 7.79 -0.42
N GLY A 187 18.95 7.72 -1.34
CA GLY A 187 20.19 8.51 -1.28
C GLY A 187 21.03 8.14 -0.05
N ASP A 188 21.72 9.13 0.50
CA ASP A 188 22.60 8.95 1.68
C ASP A 188 21.85 9.07 3.03
N GLY A 189 20.56 9.41 3.01
CA GLY A 189 19.76 9.58 4.21
C GLY A 189 19.08 8.30 4.68
N PRO A 190 18.54 8.31 5.91
CA PRO A 190 17.80 7.17 6.44
C PRO A 190 16.43 6.96 5.78
N PHE A 191 15.85 8.00 5.16
CA PHE A 191 14.54 7.98 4.51
C PHE A 191 14.57 8.59 3.12
N LEU A 192 13.53 8.33 2.32
CA LEU A 192 13.43 8.76 0.94
C LEU A 192 13.62 10.27 0.77
N GLY A 193 14.35 10.66 -0.26
CA GLY A 193 14.77 12.03 -0.49
C GLY A 193 15.92 12.50 0.39
N GLY A 194 16.65 11.57 1.03
CA GLY A 194 17.80 11.90 1.90
C GLY A 194 17.39 12.58 3.21
N ARG A 195 16.20 12.28 3.74
CA ARG A 195 15.66 12.91 4.94
C ARG A 195 16.05 12.18 6.21
N ASP A 196 16.00 12.90 7.35
CA ASP A 196 16.21 12.36 8.70
C ASP A 196 14.92 11.74 9.29
N GLU A 197 13.74 12.09 8.73
CA GLU A 197 12.44 11.60 9.15
C GLU A 197 11.63 11.12 7.96
N PRO A 198 10.76 10.09 8.15
CA PRO A 198 9.93 9.59 7.07
C PRO A 198 8.92 10.63 6.60
N SER A 199 8.53 10.52 5.35
CA SER A 199 7.60 11.42 4.70
C SER A 199 6.59 10.64 3.84
N LEU A 200 5.73 11.34 3.13
CA LEU A 200 4.68 10.74 2.30
C LEU A 200 5.18 9.61 1.39
N PRO A 201 6.29 9.73 0.62
CA PRO A 201 6.78 8.65 -0.21
C PRO A 201 7.29 7.42 0.58
N ASP A 202 7.87 7.59 1.77
CA ASP A 202 8.25 6.46 2.63
C ASP A 202 7.03 5.66 3.06
N LEU A 203 6.01 6.36 3.55
CA LEU A 203 4.74 5.78 3.98
C LEU A 203 3.97 5.13 2.81
N ALA A 204 4.20 5.59 1.58
CA ALA A 204 3.65 5.01 0.37
C ALA A 204 4.38 3.74 -0.08
N ALA A 205 5.72 3.73 0.00
CA ALA A 205 6.56 2.61 -0.41
C ALA A 205 6.55 1.47 0.62
N TYR A 206 6.49 1.79 1.90
CA TYR A 206 6.62 0.81 2.98
C TYR A 206 5.69 -0.40 2.85
N PRO A 207 4.37 -0.25 2.66
CA PRO A 207 3.48 -1.40 2.57
C PRO A 207 3.76 -2.32 1.37
N GLN A 208 4.44 -1.82 0.33
CA GLN A 208 4.78 -2.62 -0.84
C GLN A 208 5.85 -3.64 -0.49
N PHE A 209 6.93 -3.21 0.18
CA PHE A 209 8.00 -4.08 0.63
C PHE A 209 7.58 -4.93 1.83
N ALA A 210 6.86 -4.35 2.78
CA ALA A 210 6.33 -5.05 3.94
C ALA A 210 5.46 -6.25 3.54
N LEU A 211 4.61 -6.10 2.52
CA LEU A 211 3.76 -7.19 2.04
C LEU A 211 4.59 -8.38 1.57
N TYR A 212 5.60 -8.17 0.72
CA TYR A 212 6.47 -9.24 0.26
C TYR A 212 7.18 -9.92 1.41
N TYR A 213 7.68 -9.12 2.34
CA TYR A 213 8.45 -9.62 3.47
C TYR A 213 7.59 -10.47 4.42
N ILE A 214 6.45 -9.92 4.91
CA ILE A 214 5.62 -10.60 5.92
C ILE A 214 4.90 -11.82 5.38
N THR A 215 4.49 -11.82 4.12
CA THR A 215 3.73 -12.93 3.52
C THR A 215 4.63 -14.03 2.96
N GLY A 216 5.91 -13.75 2.75
CA GLY A 216 6.83 -14.70 2.10
C GLY A 216 6.30 -15.16 0.74
N PHE A 217 5.78 -14.24 -0.08
CA PHE A 217 5.41 -14.55 -1.46
C PHE A 217 6.62 -15.05 -2.21
N ARG A 218 6.45 -16.12 -2.96
CA ARG A 218 7.47 -16.66 -3.82
C ARG A 218 7.86 -15.64 -4.88
N GLY A 219 9.14 -15.50 -5.10
CA GLY A 219 9.73 -14.42 -5.90
C GLY A 219 9.90 -13.10 -5.14
N GLY A 220 9.56 -13.04 -3.84
CA GLY A 220 9.81 -11.89 -2.97
C GLY A 220 11.14 -11.96 -2.20
N GLU A 221 11.86 -13.06 -2.32
CA GLU A 221 13.10 -13.33 -1.57
C GLU A 221 14.22 -12.35 -1.93
N ASP A 222 14.21 -11.80 -3.13
CA ASP A 222 15.21 -10.81 -3.59
C ASP A 222 15.31 -9.57 -2.68
N ILE A 223 14.26 -9.26 -1.91
CA ILE A 223 14.29 -8.16 -0.93
C ILE A 223 15.29 -8.43 0.19
N LEU A 224 15.47 -9.72 0.58
CA LEU A 224 16.39 -10.15 1.64
C LEU A 224 17.85 -9.98 1.23
N GLU A 225 18.11 -9.93 -0.07
CA GLU A 225 19.44 -9.74 -0.64
C GLU A 225 19.87 -8.26 -0.72
N ARG A 226 19.03 -7.34 -0.23
CA ARG A 226 19.24 -5.89 -0.24
C ARG A 226 19.35 -5.34 1.18
N PRO A 227 20.53 -5.36 1.83
CA PRO A 227 20.69 -4.92 3.22
C PRO A 227 20.15 -3.50 3.49
N ALA A 228 20.42 -2.54 2.61
CA ALA A 228 19.96 -1.16 2.78
C ALA A 228 18.42 -1.04 2.75
N LEU A 229 17.74 -1.86 1.95
CA LEU A 229 16.28 -1.93 1.93
C LEU A 229 15.73 -2.56 3.22
N MET A 230 16.39 -3.60 3.72
CA MET A 230 16.03 -4.23 5.00
C MET A 230 16.24 -3.28 6.19
N GLU A 231 17.33 -2.54 6.20
CA GLU A 231 17.59 -1.51 7.22
C GLU A 231 16.52 -0.39 7.16
N TRP A 232 16.15 0.06 5.95
CA TRP A 232 15.07 1.03 5.80
C TRP A 232 13.73 0.49 6.30
N LEU A 233 13.37 -0.77 6.02
CA LEU A 233 12.16 -1.39 6.58
C LEU A 233 12.16 -1.37 8.11
N GLY A 234 13.30 -1.69 8.74
CA GLY A 234 13.46 -1.64 10.19
C GLY A 234 13.30 -0.22 10.74
N ARG A 235 13.86 0.79 10.04
CA ARG A 235 13.73 2.21 10.43
C ARG A 235 12.28 2.72 10.36
N MET A 236 11.47 2.19 9.44
CA MET A 236 10.06 2.57 9.30
C MET A 236 9.17 2.06 10.45
N ARG A 237 9.55 0.97 11.09
CA ARG A 237 8.75 0.26 12.10
C ARG A 237 8.19 1.12 13.25
N PRO A 238 8.92 2.09 13.82
CA PRO A 238 8.40 2.95 14.89
C PRO A 238 7.25 3.86 14.47
N TYR A 239 7.11 4.12 13.19
CA TYR A 239 6.17 5.10 12.62
C TYR A 239 4.88 4.49 12.08
N VAL A 240 4.87 3.18 11.84
CA VAL A 240 3.77 2.49 11.13
C VAL A 240 3.48 1.13 11.74
N ASP A 241 2.38 0.51 11.31
CA ASP A 241 1.99 -0.83 11.73
C ASP A 241 2.99 -1.90 11.24
N ARG A 242 3.04 -3.03 11.95
CA ARG A 242 3.77 -4.24 11.54
C ARG A 242 3.13 -4.94 10.36
N ASN A 243 1.86 -4.68 10.12
CA ASN A 243 1.08 -5.28 9.04
C ASN A 243 0.32 -4.19 8.24
N PRO A 244 1.04 -3.23 7.59
CA PRO A 244 0.40 -2.15 6.87
C PRO A 244 -0.49 -2.61 5.69
N PRO A 245 -0.23 -3.77 5.02
CA PRO A 245 -1.15 -4.30 4.02
C PRO A 245 -2.42 -4.89 4.60
N MET A 246 -2.57 -4.95 5.92
CA MET A 246 -3.78 -5.42 6.62
C MET A 246 -4.15 -6.87 6.24
N VAL A 247 -3.15 -7.74 6.16
CA VAL A 247 -3.36 -9.16 5.84
C VAL A 247 -3.68 -9.96 7.10
N PRO A 248 -4.52 -11.01 7.02
CA PRO A 248 -4.77 -11.90 8.14
C PRO A 248 -3.50 -12.58 8.64
N ALA A 249 -3.37 -12.72 9.96
CA ALA A 249 -2.20 -13.36 10.59
C ALA A 249 -1.87 -14.74 10.00
N ALA A 250 -2.89 -15.50 9.57
CA ALA A 250 -2.71 -16.83 8.97
C ALA A 250 -1.89 -16.83 7.66
N VAL A 251 -1.72 -15.70 7.00
CA VAL A 251 -0.88 -15.56 5.79
C VAL A 251 0.46 -14.90 6.07
N CYS A 252 0.68 -14.38 7.27
CA CYS A 252 1.97 -13.84 7.68
C CYS A 252 2.91 -14.99 8.02
N THR A 253 4.08 -15.02 7.40
CA THR A 253 5.11 -16.05 7.58
C THR A 253 6.34 -15.54 8.31
N ARG A 254 6.46 -14.22 8.45
CA ARG A 254 7.59 -13.53 9.08
C ARG A 254 7.10 -12.29 9.83
N ASP A 255 7.80 -11.94 10.89
CA ASP A 255 7.69 -10.62 11.52
C ASP A 255 8.61 -9.63 10.80
N LEU A 256 8.19 -8.37 10.70
CA LEU A 256 9.03 -7.30 10.15
C LEU A 256 10.30 -7.11 10.99
N PRO A 257 11.43 -6.74 10.36
CA PRO A 257 12.72 -6.58 11.02
C PRO A 257 12.71 -5.49 12.09
#